data_987918bbaf07d4b4c31a5db87d0d3186
#
_entry.id   987918bbaf07d4b4c31a5db87d0d3186
#
_cell.length_a   1.000
_cell.length_b   1.000
_cell.length_c   1.000
_cell.angle_alpha   90.00
_cell.angle_beta   90.00
_cell.angle_gamma   90.00
#
_symmetry.space_group_name_H-M   'P 1'
#
loop_
_entity.id
_entity.type
_entity.pdbx_description
1 polymer ?
#
loop_
_entity_poly.entity_id
_entity_poly.type
_entity_poly.pdbx_seq_one_letter_code
_entity_poly.pdbx_strand_id
1 'polypeptide(L)'
;MSLEEQLRQLADAGSTPDHQGPAPRHPAGWEPGVAWDGHAGTLTTAPLSSSPSDWSELLAVWDLDPVEYEVVEPVQYRAWDAPTGEGNVQRLYYYRATIRRRRAHQMPVEELLASIGKRRPKPKPLELEDPRAFVVLAGDLQLGKVDGDGTAGTVERFLSKTQATAARLKELRRAGRKLGPIYLAWLGDCIEGTVSQGGAIAAAGRLDLTLSEQVRVYRRLMLEQIKTFAPLSDQIVVVAVPGNHDESERAGKVVRRYDDSWALEGASAVADALALAPGFDHVSFALSGRDELTITLDICGTPTGFAHGHQFGRDPIKWWSGQSHGMQPIGSATLLCAAHLHHLRIEQSGAKSFCQIPSLDGGSTWWRHRTGQDSPPGMVSLVVGGGAWTDLAVL
;
A
#
# COMPACT_ATOMS: atom_id res chain seq x y z
N MET A 1 3.56 8.66 -27.90
CA MET A 1 2.87 9.94 -28.20
C MET A 1 2.04 10.27 -26.99
N SER A 2 2.19 11.47 -26.41
CA SER A 2 1.39 11.85 -25.21
C SER A 2 -0.07 12.09 -25.61
N LEU A 3 -1.00 11.94 -24.66
CA LEU A 3 -2.43 12.26 -24.89
C LEU A 3 -2.62 13.69 -25.40
N GLU A 4 -1.79 14.63 -24.91
CA GLU A 4 -1.78 16.03 -25.38
C GLU A 4 -1.41 16.16 -26.87
N GLU A 5 -0.47 15.35 -27.35
CA GLU A 5 -0.11 15.31 -28.77
C GLU A 5 -1.20 14.68 -29.62
N GLN A 6 -1.85 13.62 -29.12
CA GLN A 6 -2.98 12.98 -29.80
C GLN A 6 -4.20 13.90 -29.86
N LEU A 7 -4.51 14.61 -28.77
CA LEU A 7 -5.63 15.56 -28.75
C LEU A 7 -5.37 16.82 -29.59
N ARG A 8 -4.11 17.29 -29.69
CA ARG A 8 -3.74 18.35 -30.63
C ARG A 8 -3.88 17.92 -32.09
N GLN A 9 -3.42 16.71 -32.43
CA GLN A 9 -3.59 16.17 -33.78
C GLN A 9 -5.06 15.98 -34.17
N LEU A 10 -5.92 15.58 -33.22
CA LEU A 10 -7.37 15.45 -33.44
C LEU A 10 -8.05 16.83 -33.57
N ALA A 11 -7.60 17.83 -32.84
CA ALA A 11 -8.08 19.21 -32.98
C ALA A 11 -7.67 19.82 -34.33
N ASP A 12 -6.45 19.54 -34.80
CA ASP A 12 -5.93 20.01 -36.08
C ASP A 12 -6.51 19.21 -37.28
N ALA A 13 -6.86 17.93 -37.08
CA ALA A 13 -7.53 17.11 -38.10
C ALA A 13 -9.01 17.46 -38.31
N GLY A 14 -9.62 18.20 -37.38
CA GLY A 14 -10.99 18.72 -37.50
C GLY A 14 -11.14 19.89 -38.50
N SER A 15 -10.05 20.36 -39.07
CA SER A 15 -10.05 21.39 -40.14
C SER A 15 -9.92 20.74 -41.52
N THR A 16 -10.98 20.10 -42.02
CA THR A 16 -11.07 19.67 -43.41
C THR A 16 -11.74 20.74 -44.31
N PRO A 17 -11.35 20.83 -45.57
CA PRO A 17 -11.68 21.96 -46.44
C PRO A 17 -13.11 21.86 -47.03
N ASP A 18 -13.69 23.05 -47.12
CA ASP A 18 -14.77 23.44 -48.04
C ASP A 18 -15.73 22.37 -48.59
N HIS A 19 -16.81 22.13 -47.88
CA HIS A 19 -18.09 21.83 -48.49
C HIS A 19 -19.08 22.93 -48.17
N GLN A 20 -19.46 23.74 -49.16
CA GLN A 20 -20.47 24.78 -49.13
C GLN A 20 -21.86 24.15 -48.93
N GLY A 21 -22.19 23.85 -47.68
CA GLY A 21 -23.54 23.66 -47.17
C GLY A 21 -23.69 24.50 -45.89
N PRO A 22 -24.89 24.94 -45.51
CA PRO A 22 -25.05 25.67 -44.23
C PRO A 22 -24.55 24.79 -43.10
N ALA A 23 -23.53 25.25 -42.39
CA ALA A 23 -22.93 24.54 -41.26
C ALA A 23 -24.04 24.07 -40.28
N PRO A 24 -24.03 22.82 -39.85
CA PRO A 24 -25.01 22.33 -38.88
C PRO A 24 -24.91 23.20 -37.65
N ARG A 25 -25.99 23.94 -37.33
CA ARG A 25 -26.06 24.79 -36.15
C ARG A 25 -26.13 23.88 -34.92
N HIS A 26 -25.02 23.73 -34.22
CA HIS A 26 -25.01 23.02 -32.96
C HIS A 26 -25.84 23.76 -31.93
N PRO A 27 -26.58 23.11 -31.04
CA PRO A 27 -27.21 23.75 -29.90
C PRO A 27 -26.15 24.48 -29.06
N ALA A 28 -26.45 25.71 -28.62
CA ALA A 28 -25.51 26.49 -27.82
C ALA A 28 -24.99 25.69 -26.62
N GLY A 29 -23.68 25.64 -26.47
CA GLY A 29 -22.99 24.85 -25.44
C GLY A 29 -22.90 23.35 -25.71
N TRP A 30 -23.19 22.88 -26.95
CA TRP A 30 -23.05 21.49 -27.39
C TRP A 30 -22.13 21.38 -28.60
N GLU A 31 -21.16 22.24 -28.69
CA GLU A 31 -20.13 22.15 -29.74
C GLU A 31 -19.34 20.84 -29.56
N PRO A 32 -19.14 20.07 -30.64
CA PRO A 32 -18.34 18.87 -30.58
C PRO A 32 -16.90 19.16 -30.12
N GLY A 33 -16.39 18.35 -29.26
CA GLY A 33 -15.03 18.55 -28.75
C GLY A 33 -14.75 17.76 -27.49
N VAL A 34 -13.48 17.79 -27.08
CA VAL A 34 -13.00 17.22 -25.82
C VAL A 34 -12.33 18.33 -25.03
N ALA A 35 -12.75 18.51 -23.80
CA ALA A 35 -12.04 19.34 -22.81
C ALA A 35 -11.39 18.43 -21.79
N TRP A 36 -10.07 18.55 -21.59
CA TRP A 36 -9.27 17.68 -20.75
C TRP A 36 -8.45 18.49 -19.73
N ASP A 37 -8.48 18.08 -18.45
CA ASP A 37 -7.77 18.77 -17.35
C ASP A 37 -6.50 18.02 -16.87
N GLY A 38 -6.15 16.90 -17.52
CA GLY A 38 -5.04 16.02 -17.14
C GLY A 38 -5.46 14.76 -16.39
N HIS A 39 -6.70 14.71 -15.83
CA HIS A 39 -7.23 13.58 -15.07
C HIS A 39 -8.60 13.12 -15.55
N ALA A 40 -9.46 14.07 -15.88
CA ALA A 40 -10.78 13.82 -16.44
C ALA A 40 -11.07 14.82 -17.55
N GLY A 41 -12.06 14.54 -18.38
CA GLY A 41 -12.46 15.43 -19.44
C GLY A 41 -13.94 15.32 -19.73
N THR A 42 -14.46 16.32 -20.47
CA THR A 42 -15.81 16.25 -21.03
C THR A 42 -15.71 16.04 -22.54
N LEU A 43 -16.37 15.01 -23.03
CA LEU A 43 -16.50 14.70 -24.45
C LEU A 43 -17.90 15.12 -24.91
N THR A 44 -18.00 15.86 -26.01
CA THR A 44 -19.26 16.15 -26.70
C THR A 44 -19.15 15.66 -28.12
N THR A 45 -20.00 14.70 -28.55
CA THR A 45 -19.91 14.10 -29.88
C THR A 45 -20.39 15.07 -30.97
N ALA A 46 -19.97 14.83 -32.20
CA ALA A 46 -20.72 15.30 -33.37
C ALA A 46 -22.08 14.61 -33.44
N PRO A 47 -23.02 15.05 -34.31
CA PRO A 47 -24.30 14.37 -34.50
C PRO A 47 -24.11 12.93 -34.98
N LEU A 48 -24.65 11.99 -34.25
CA LEU A 48 -24.65 10.56 -34.57
C LEU A 48 -26.00 10.17 -35.17
N SER A 49 -26.00 9.31 -36.20
CA SER A 49 -27.21 8.81 -36.85
C SER A 49 -27.87 7.65 -36.10
N SER A 50 -27.16 7.07 -35.13
CA SER A 50 -27.65 6.00 -34.27
C SER A 50 -27.24 6.23 -32.81
N SER A 51 -28.03 5.66 -31.90
CA SER A 51 -27.64 5.62 -30.50
C SER A 51 -26.56 4.55 -30.30
N PRO A 52 -25.48 4.83 -29.51
CA PRO A 52 -24.51 3.80 -29.20
C PRO A 52 -25.15 2.69 -28.36
N SER A 53 -24.75 1.45 -28.61
CA SER A 53 -25.22 0.28 -27.84
C SER A 53 -24.49 0.16 -26.50
N ASP A 54 -23.29 0.72 -26.44
CA ASP A 54 -22.39 0.73 -25.28
C ASP A 54 -21.70 2.10 -25.20
N TRP A 55 -21.45 2.59 -24.00
CA TRP A 55 -20.74 3.84 -23.78
C TRP A 55 -19.27 3.80 -24.26
N SER A 56 -18.68 2.63 -24.41
CA SER A 56 -17.36 2.47 -25.03
C SER A 56 -17.32 2.92 -26.51
N GLU A 57 -18.46 2.87 -27.21
CA GLU A 57 -18.57 3.38 -28.57
C GLU A 57 -18.35 4.91 -28.63
N LEU A 58 -18.68 5.65 -27.55
CA LEU A 58 -18.40 7.08 -27.45
C LEU A 58 -16.89 7.37 -27.40
N LEU A 59 -16.11 6.47 -26.80
CA LEU A 59 -14.64 6.58 -26.76
C LEU A 59 -14.07 6.38 -28.17
N ALA A 60 -14.61 5.43 -28.92
CA ALA A 60 -14.18 5.16 -30.29
C ALA A 60 -14.44 6.34 -31.25
N VAL A 61 -15.49 7.15 -31.01
CA VAL A 61 -15.77 8.37 -31.79
C VAL A 61 -14.61 9.36 -31.74
N TRP A 62 -13.82 9.32 -30.65
CA TRP A 62 -12.70 10.22 -30.40
C TRP A 62 -11.35 9.49 -30.39
N ASP A 63 -11.29 8.28 -30.95
CA ASP A 63 -10.07 7.46 -31.02
C ASP A 63 -9.39 7.23 -29.66
N LEU A 64 -10.20 7.15 -28.59
CA LEU A 64 -9.77 6.87 -27.23
C LEU A 64 -9.87 5.37 -26.95
N ASP A 65 -8.77 4.78 -26.46
CA ASP A 65 -8.72 3.36 -26.14
C ASP A 65 -9.60 3.04 -24.91
N PRO A 66 -10.63 2.19 -25.05
CA PRO A 66 -11.49 1.78 -23.93
C PRO A 66 -10.76 0.96 -22.84
N VAL A 67 -9.54 0.50 -23.12
CA VAL A 67 -8.68 -0.12 -22.09
C VAL A 67 -8.08 0.95 -21.16
N GLU A 68 -7.72 2.12 -21.70
CA GLU A 68 -7.13 3.21 -20.94
C GLU A 68 -8.16 4.19 -20.38
N TYR A 69 -9.31 4.32 -21.01
CA TYR A 69 -10.32 5.34 -20.68
C TYR A 69 -11.68 4.71 -20.40
N GLU A 70 -12.46 5.39 -19.57
CA GLU A 70 -13.84 5.01 -19.29
C GLU A 70 -14.76 6.23 -19.32
N VAL A 71 -16.00 5.99 -19.74
CA VAL A 71 -17.08 6.97 -19.64
C VAL A 71 -17.70 6.89 -18.26
N VAL A 72 -17.83 8.05 -17.62
CA VAL A 72 -18.45 8.16 -16.28
C VAL A 72 -19.92 8.52 -16.43
N GLU A 73 -20.81 7.72 -15.91
CA GLU A 73 -22.25 8.02 -15.90
C GLU A 73 -22.58 9.11 -14.84
N PRO A 74 -23.62 9.92 -15.05
CA PRO A 74 -24.60 9.82 -16.14
C PRO A 74 -24.12 10.49 -17.45
N VAL A 75 -24.43 9.87 -18.58
CA VAL A 75 -24.23 10.46 -19.90
C VAL A 75 -25.44 11.31 -20.27
N GLN A 76 -25.20 12.55 -20.66
CA GLN A 76 -26.23 13.44 -21.15
C GLN A 76 -26.42 13.24 -22.67
N TYR A 77 -27.63 13.29 -23.16
CA TYR A 77 -27.87 13.26 -24.59
C TYR A 77 -28.97 14.23 -25.02
N ARG A 78 -28.91 14.63 -26.28
CA ARG A 78 -29.98 15.35 -26.97
C ARG A 78 -30.26 14.64 -28.28
N ALA A 79 -31.55 14.54 -28.64
CA ALA A 79 -31.97 13.99 -29.90
C ALA A 79 -32.93 14.98 -30.60
N TRP A 80 -32.83 15.07 -31.91
CA TRP A 80 -33.74 15.86 -32.75
C TRP A 80 -33.87 15.25 -34.13
N ASP A 81 -34.92 15.65 -34.83
CA ASP A 81 -35.18 15.20 -36.18
C ASP A 81 -34.64 16.25 -37.17
N ALA A 82 -33.67 15.88 -37.98
CA ALA A 82 -33.04 16.73 -38.99
C ALA A 82 -33.59 16.39 -40.39
N PRO A 83 -34.01 17.40 -41.20
CA PRO A 83 -34.41 17.13 -42.56
C PRO A 83 -33.22 16.77 -43.44
N THR A 84 -33.35 15.68 -44.20
CA THR A 84 -32.29 15.14 -45.06
C THR A 84 -32.51 15.44 -46.57
N GLY A 85 -33.50 16.29 -46.89
CA GLY A 85 -33.93 16.54 -48.27
C GLY A 85 -35.11 15.64 -48.69
N GLU A 86 -35.80 16.00 -49.79
CA GLU A 86 -36.95 15.25 -50.36
C GLU A 86 -38.06 14.85 -49.37
N GLY A 87 -38.20 15.60 -48.24
CA GLY A 87 -39.22 15.35 -47.24
C GLY A 87 -38.89 14.27 -46.24
N ASN A 88 -37.70 13.66 -46.30
CA ASN A 88 -37.22 12.68 -45.33
C ASN A 88 -36.63 13.35 -44.09
N VAL A 89 -36.79 12.72 -42.93
CA VAL A 89 -36.31 13.17 -41.64
C VAL A 89 -35.43 12.09 -41.03
N GLN A 90 -34.25 12.45 -40.57
CA GLN A 90 -33.35 11.56 -39.85
C GLN A 90 -33.24 12.01 -38.42
N ARG A 91 -33.38 11.08 -37.46
CA ARG A 91 -33.11 11.34 -36.07
C ARG A 91 -31.62 11.34 -35.81
N LEU A 92 -31.14 12.43 -35.20
CA LEU A 92 -29.74 12.62 -34.83
C LEU A 92 -29.60 12.74 -33.30
N TYR A 93 -28.46 12.29 -32.78
CA TYR A 93 -28.14 12.26 -31.36
C TYR A 93 -26.83 12.97 -31.09
N TYR A 94 -26.80 13.80 -30.06
CA TYR A 94 -25.60 14.30 -29.43
C TYR A 94 -25.44 13.65 -28.06
N TYR A 95 -24.23 13.30 -27.72
CA TYR A 95 -23.89 12.80 -26.40
C TYR A 95 -22.86 13.70 -25.76
N ARG A 96 -23.03 13.97 -24.48
CA ARG A 96 -22.03 14.61 -23.63
C ARG A 96 -21.74 13.69 -22.46
N ALA A 97 -20.48 13.28 -22.32
CA ALA A 97 -20.02 12.36 -21.31
C ALA A 97 -18.78 12.92 -20.60
N THR A 98 -18.67 12.65 -19.33
CA THR A 98 -17.40 12.77 -18.62
C THR A 98 -16.57 11.55 -18.91
N ILE A 99 -15.32 11.72 -19.34
CA ILE A 99 -14.34 10.66 -19.54
C ILE A 99 -13.24 10.80 -18.49
N ARG A 100 -12.70 9.70 -18.03
CA ARG A 100 -11.51 9.68 -17.19
C ARG A 100 -10.59 8.53 -17.60
N ARG A 101 -9.31 8.65 -17.26
CA ARG A 101 -8.38 7.54 -17.42
C ARG A 101 -8.77 6.43 -16.45
N ARG A 102 -8.87 5.19 -16.93
CA ARG A 102 -9.05 4.04 -16.05
C ARG A 102 -7.90 4.01 -15.06
N ARG A 103 -8.19 3.84 -13.78
CA ARG A 103 -7.14 3.58 -12.79
C ARG A 103 -6.41 2.31 -13.21
N ALA A 104 -5.09 2.34 -13.22
CA ALA A 104 -4.27 1.17 -13.52
C ALA A 104 -4.83 -0.04 -12.76
N HIS A 105 -5.10 -1.08 -13.51
CA HIS A 105 -5.66 -2.38 -13.14
C HIS A 105 -5.85 -2.59 -11.64
N GLN A 106 -7.04 -2.27 -11.13
CA GLN A 106 -7.42 -2.72 -9.80
C GLN A 106 -7.53 -4.24 -9.88
N MET A 107 -6.51 -4.94 -9.40
CA MET A 107 -6.63 -6.38 -9.23
C MET A 107 -7.80 -6.61 -8.25
N PRO A 108 -8.82 -7.40 -8.61
CA PRO A 108 -9.89 -7.70 -7.67
C PRO A 108 -9.29 -8.27 -6.39
N VAL A 109 -9.75 -7.81 -5.23
CA VAL A 109 -9.21 -8.26 -3.94
C VAL A 109 -9.23 -9.79 -3.81
N GLU A 110 -10.19 -10.46 -4.45
CA GLU A 110 -10.29 -11.92 -4.46
C GLU A 110 -9.13 -12.57 -5.23
N GLU A 111 -8.69 -12.01 -6.35
CA GLU A 111 -7.51 -12.49 -7.08
C GLU A 111 -6.24 -12.26 -6.28
N LEU A 112 -6.13 -11.09 -5.61
CA LEU A 112 -5.03 -10.77 -4.72
C LEU A 112 -4.96 -11.77 -3.57
N LEU A 113 -6.09 -12.04 -2.90
CA LEU A 113 -6.18 -13.02 -1.83
C LEU A 113 -5.91 -14.45 -2.31
N ALA A 114 -6.29 -14.80 -3.53
CA ALA A 114 -6.01 -16.11 -4.12
C ALA A 114 -4.51 -16.30 -4.42
N SER A 115 -3.77 -15.23 -4.70
CA SER A 115 -2.31 -15.27 -4.90
C SER A 115 -1.56 -15.63 -3.62
N ILE A 116 -2.17 -15.40 -2.44
CA ILE A 116 -1.62 -15.70 -1.13
C ILE A 116 -1.90 -17.18 -0.79
N GLY A 117 -0.85 -17.99 -0.76
CA GLY A 117 -0.92 -19.46 -0.77
C GLY A 117 -1.56 -20.18 0.43
N LYS A 118 -1.70 -21.51 0.32
CA LYS A 118 -2.48 -22.38 1.24
C LYS A 118 -1.65 -23.46 1.99
N ARG A 119 -0.38 -23.20 2.32
CA ARG A 119 0.47 -24.21 2.99
C ARG A 119 0.13 -24.38 4.48
N ARG A 120 0.24 -25.63 4.98
CA ARG A 120 0.16 -25.97 6.41
C ARG A 120 1.57 -26.24 6.96
N PRO A 121 1.99 -25.58 8.05
CA PRO A 121 3.29 -25.80 8.65
C PRO A 121 3.32 -27.05 9.53
N LYS A 122 4.52 -27.65 9.65
CA LYS A 122 4.85 -28.60 10.72
C LYS A 122 6.20 -28.14 11.30
N PRO A 123 6.24 -27.71 12.57
CA PRO A 123 7.49 -27.29 13.22
C PRO A 123 8.43 -28.49 13.39
N LYS A 124 9.72 -28.23 13.31
CA LYS A 124 10.78 -29.16 13.63
C LYS A 124 11.50 -28.64 14.87
N PRO A 125 11.54 -29.41 15.98
CA PRO A 125 12.28 -29.03 17.18
C PRO A 125 13.76 -28.76 16.88
N LEU A 126 14.29 -27.70 17.46
CA LEU A 126 15.68 -27.30 17.38
C LEU A 126 16.23 -27.21 18.82
N GLU A 127 16.98 -28.20 19.24
CA GLU A 127 17.75 -28.16 20.49
C GLU A 127 19.06 -27.42 20.22
N LEU A 128 19.17 -26.18 20.73
CA LEU A 128 20.35 -25.33 20.56
C LEU A 128 20.81 -24.84 21.94
N GLU A 129 22.09 -24.92 22.19
CA GLU A 129 22.72 -24.24 23.34
C GLU A 129 22.95 -22.78 23.00
N ASP A 130 22.44 -21.87 23.84
CA ASP A 130 22.56 -20.41 23.74
C ASP A 130 22.14 -19.88 22.33
N PRO A 131 20.90 -20.13 21.92
CA PRO A 131 20.44 -19.75 20.61
C PRO A 131 20.30 -18.22 20.50
N ARG A 132 20.65 -17.66 19.32
CA ARG A 132 20.27 -16.30 18.95
C ARG A 132 18.95 -16.31 18.19
N ALA A 133 18.26 -15.19 18.21
CA ALA A 133 17.02 -15.02 17.48
C ALA A 133 17.30 -14.50 16.06
N PHE A 134 16.49 -14.96 15.11
CA PHE A 134 16.38 -14.36 13.80
C PHE A 134 15.20 -13.39 13.80
N VAL A 135 15.47 -12.11 13.57
CA VAL A 135 14.46 -11.03 13.59
C VAL A 135 14.21 -10.56 12.18
N VAL A 136 12.95 -10.50 11.79
CA VAL A 136 12.47 -9.97 10.51
C VAL A 136 11.67 -8.71 10.80
N LEU A 137 12.04 -7.62 10.15
CA LEU A 137 11.40 -6.33 10.29
C LEU A 137 10.69 -5.96 8.99
N ALA A 138 9.39 -5.69 9.07
CA ALA A 138 8.54 -5.22 7.99
C ALA A 138 7.70 -4.04 8.47
N GLY A 139 7.50 -3.04 7.65
CA GLY A 139 6.68 -1.86 7.95
C GLY A 139 6.39 -1.08 6.68
N ASP A 140 5.56 -0.04 6.80
CA ASP A 140 5.23 0.87 5.71
C ASP A 140 4.79 0.12 4.43
N LEU A 141 3.87 -0.85 4.58
CA LEU A 141 3.25 -1.52 3.44
C LEU A 141 2.26 -0.59 2.75
N GLN A 142 1.59 0.26 3.53
CA GLN A 142 0.59 1.22 3.04
C GLN A 142 -0.37 0.58 2.04
N LEU A 143 -0.89 -0.63 2.37
CA LEU A 143 -1.84 -1.34 1.53
C LEU A 143 -3.07 -0.47 1.24
N GLY A 144 -3.43 -0.35 0.00
CA GLY A 144 -4.48 0.55 -0.46
C GLY A 144 -3.95 1.82 -1.13
N LYS A 145 -2.67 2.14 -1.02
CA LYS A 145 -2.05 3.30 -1.69
C LYS A 145 -1.92 3.05 -3.19
N VAL A 146 -2.40 4.00 -3.98
CA VAL A 146 -2.36 3.91 -5.46
C VAL A 146 -1.01 4.33 -6.05
N ASP A 147 -0.17 5.03 -5.30
CA ASP A 147 1.11 5.56 -5.77
C ASP A 147 2.11 4.41 -6.08
N GLY A 148 3.05 4.65 -6.98
CA GLY A 148 4.00 3.64 -7.43
C GLY A 148 3.32 2.51 -8.22
N ASP A 149 3.54 1.27 -7.81
CA ASP A 149 2.96 0.05 -8.39
C ASP A 149 1.71 -0.44 -7.62
N GLY A 150 1.19 0.39 -6.72
CA GLY A 150 -0.04 0.15 -5.98
C GLY A 150 0.02 -1.06 -5.03
N THR A 151 -1.15 -1.46 -4.53
CA THR A 151 -1.24 -2.59 -3.60
C THR A 151 -0.76 -3.90 -4.21
N ALA A 152 -0.98 -4.14 -5.50
CA ALA A 152 -0.55 -5.37 -6.15
C ALA A 152 0.97 -5.54 -6.12
N GLY A 153 1.72 -4.49 -6.45
CA GLY A 153 3.19 -4.50 -6.38
C GLY A 153 3.71 -4.64 -4.95
N THR A 154 3.05 -4.00 -3.97
CA THR A 154 3.38 -4.16 -2.56
C THR A 154 3.19 -5.61 -2.08
N VAL A 155 2.10 -6.26 -2.48
CA VAL A 155 1.83 -7.68 -2.13
C VAL A 155 2.86 -8.61 -2.76
N GLU A 156 3.16 -8.47 -4.04
CA GLU A 156 4.16 -9.27 -4.74
C GLU A 156 5.53 -9.11 -4.05
N ARG A 157 5.92 -7.90 -3.76
CA ARG A 157 7.17 -7.55 -3.08
C ARG A 157 7.23 -8.16 -1.69
N PHE A 158 6.17 -8.01 -0.88
CA PHE A 158 6.11 -8.60 0.46
C PHE A 158 6.26 -10.12 0.42
N LEU A 159 5.57 -10.80 -0.48
CA LEU A 159 5.65 -12.28 -0.63
C LEU A 159 7.05 -12.70 -1.07
N SER A 160 7.62 -12.05 -2.07
CA SER A 160 8.98 -12.30 -2.55
C SER A 160 10.03 -12.09 -1.45
N LYS A 161 9.96 -10.96 -0.73
CA LYS A 161 10.88 -10.64 0.37
C LYS A 161 10.71 -11.57 1.57
N THR A 162 9.50 -12.04 1.86
CA THR A 162 9.26 -13.07 2.87
C THR A 162 9.97 -14.38 2.52
N GLN A 163 9.92 -14.82 1.27
CA GLN A 163 10.63 -16.02 0.81
C GLN A 163 12.16 -15.81 0.83
N ALA A 164 12.64 -14.64 0.40
CA ALA A 164 14.07 -14.31 0.44
C ALA A 164 14.61 -14.30 1.88
N THR A 165 13.83 -13.75 2.83
CA THR A 165 14.19 -13.70 4.25
C THR A 165 14.22 -15.11 4.87
N ALA A 166 13.27 -15.98 4.52
CA ALA A 166 13.30 -17.38 4.94
C ALA A 166 14.48 -18.14 4.33
N ALA A 167 14.88 -17.82 3.11
CA ALA A 167 16.09 -18.38 2.48
C ALA A 167 17.35 -17.89 3.21
N ARG A 168 17.41 -16.62 3.60
CA ARG A 168 18.52 -16.05 4.39
C ARG A 168 18.69 -16.73 5.73
N LEU A 169 17.62 -17.02 6.46
CA LEU A 169 17.67 -17.81 7.70
C LEU A 169 18.33 -19.16 7.47
N LYS A 170 17.93 -19.88 6.41
CA LYS A 170 18.51 -21.19 6.06
C LYS A 170 19.99 -21.10 5.69
N GLU A 171 20.38 -20.02 5.00
CA GLU A 171 21.78 -19.75 4.66
C GLU A 171 22.62 -19.53 5.92
N LEU A 172 22.18 -18.67 6.83
CA LEU A 172 22.88 -18.39 8.09
C LEU A 172 23.04 -19.64 8.94
N ARG A 173 22.01 -20.49 9.01
CA ARG A 173 22.11 -21.79 9.70
C ARG A 173 23.11 -22.72 9.05
N ARG A 174 23.18 -22.78 7.71
CA ARG A 174 24.22 -23.57 7.00
C ARG A 174 25.62 -23.00 7.25
N ALA A 175 25.74 -21.69 7.43
CA ALA A 175 26.99 -21.01 7.80
C ALA A 175 27.35 -21.18 9.28
N GLY A 176 26.61 -22.00 10.04
CA GLY A 176 26.91 -22.32 11.43
C GLY A 176 26.30 -21.40 12.48
N ARG A 177 25.42 -20.46 12.08
CA ARG A 177 24.71 -19.63 13.07
C ARG A 177 23.69 -20.47 13.84
N LYS A 178 23.77 -20.45 15.19
CA LYS A 178 22.80 -21.09 16.09
C LYS A 178 21.57 -20.19 16.23
N LEU A 179 20.58 -20.34 15.35
CA LEU A 179 19.37 -19.53 15.29
C LEU A 179 18.16 -20.37 15.72
N GLY A 180 17.59 -20.06 16.89
CA GLY A 180 16.40 -20.71 17.47
C GLY A 180 15.14 -19.90 17.25
N PRO A 181 14.78 -18.96 18.15
CA PRO A 181 13.56 -18.19 18.04
C PRO A 181 13.53 -17.31 16.79
N ILE A 182 12.31 -17.09 16.25
CA ILE A 182 12.08 -16.16 15.15
C ILE A 182 11.12 -15.06 15.61
N TYR A 183 11.48 -13.82 15.37
CA TYR A 183 10.64 -12.67 15.61
C TYR A 183 10.21 -12.04 14.29
N LEU A 184 8.91 -11.91 14.07
CA LEU A 184 8.31 -11.30 12.90
C LEU A 184 7.70 -9.97 13.33
N ALA A 185 8.45 -8.87 13.16
CA ALA A 185 8.05 -7.56 13.63
C ALA A 185 7.38 -6.74 12.50
N TRP A 186 6.13 -6.36 12.74
CA TRP A 186 5.31 -5.47 11.94
C TRP A 186 5.34 -4.09 12.56
N LEU A 187 6.06 -3.18 11.93
CA LEU A 187 6.42 -1.88 12.51
C LEU A 187 5.45 -0.74 12.12
N GLY A 188 4.19 -1.06 11.91
CA GLY A 188 3.14 -0.08 11.63
C GLY A 188 3.05 0.32 10.15
N ASP A 189 2.07 1.20 9.88
CA ASP A 189 1.65 1.63 8.54
C ASP A 189 1.42 0.43 7.61
N CYS A 190 0.70 -0.58 8.16
CA CYS A 190 0.36 -1.80 7.46
C CYS A 190 -0.65 -1.53 6.34
N ILE A 191 -1.53 -0.55 6.54
CA ILE A 191 -2.50 -0.07 5.55
C ILE A 191 -2.27 1.41 5.28
N GLU A 192 -2.80 1.93 4.15
CA GLU A 192 -2.84 3.36 3.89
C GLU A 192 -3.90 4.05 4.76
N GLY A 193 -4.96 3.34 5.09
CA GLY A 193 -6.03 3.88 5.91
C GLY A 193 -6.81 4.99 5.22
N THR A 194 -7.63 5.69 6.00
CA THR A 194 -8.47 6.80 5.51
C THR A 194 -8.33 8.06 6.36
N VAL A 195 -7.54 8.02 7.43
CA VAL A 195 -7.52 9.05 8.48
C VAL A 195 -6.32 9.98 8.35
N SER A 196 -5.17 9.46 7.96
CA SER A 196 -3.97 10.26 7.75
C SER A 196 -4.08 11.15 6.50
N GLN A 197 -3.24 12.16 6.39
CA GLN A 197 -3.10 13.04 5.22
C GLN A 197 -4.39 13.77 4.78
N GLY A 198 -5.25 14.19 5.71
CA GLY A 198 -6.41 15.03 5.43
C GLY A 198 -7.76 14.31 5.47
N GLY A 199 -7.78 13.07 5.94
CA GLY A 199 -9.01 12.32 6.21
C GLY A 199 -9.63 11.66 4.98
N ALA A 200 -10.78 11.04 5.17
CA ALA A 200 -11.45 10.17 4.20
C ALA A 200 -11.71 10.82 2.83
N ILE A 201 -12.06 12.11 2.79
CA ILE A 201 -12.33 12.84 1.53
C ILE A 201 -11.04 12.98 0.70
N ALA A 202 -9.93 13.32 1.35
CA ALA A 202 -8.64 13.45 0.67
C ALA A 202 -8.06 12.09 0.26
N ALA A 203 -8.38 11.03 1.01
CA ALA A 203 -7.95 9.66 0.73
C ALA A 203 -8.67 9.04 -0.48
N ALA A 204 -9.95 9.38 -0.71
CA ALA A 204 -10.82 8.72 -1.71
C ALA A 204 -10.21 8.64 -3.14
N GLY A 205 -9.42 9.65 -3.55
CA GLY A 205 -8.74 9.66 -4.85
C GLY A 205 -7.39 8.93 -4.90
N ARG A 206 -6.89 8.41 -3.77
CA ARG A 206 -5.54 7.86 -3.61
C ARG A 206 -5.53 6.40 -3.15
N LEU A 207 -6.70 5.79 -3.07
CA LEU A 207 -6.85 4.40 -2.63
C LEU A 207 -7.28 3.51 -3.79
N ASP A 208 -6.61 2.37 -3.92
CA ASP A 208 -6.97 1.29 -4.85
C ASP A 208 -7.78 0.18 -4.17
N LEU A 209 -7.86 0.19 -2.84
CA LEU A 209 -8.68 -0.71 -2.03
C LEU A 209 -9.52 0.08 -1.02
N THR A 210 -10.72 -0.41 -0.73
CA THR A 210 -11.50 0.05 0.43
C THR A 210 -10.79 -0.31 1.74
N LEU A 211 -11.11 0.37 2.83
CA LEU A 211 -10.52 0.10 4.15
C LEU A 211 -10.68 -1.38 4.57
N SER A 212 -11.86 -1.96 4.35
CA SER A 212 -12.11 -3.36 4.68
C SER A 212 -11.23 -4.32 3.86
N GLU A 213 -11.00 -4.01 2.59
CA GLU A 213 -10.11 -4.78 1.71
C GLU A 213 -8.66 -4.64 2.13
N GLN A 214 -8.20 -3.43 2.49
CA GLN A 214 -6.85 -3.18 3.01
C GLN A 214 -6.57 -4.07 4.23
N VAL A 215 -7.44 -4.04 5.23
CA VAL A 215 -7.32 -4.86 6.46
C VAL A 215 -7.37 -6.36 6.14
N ARG A 216 -8.22 -6.77 5.21
CA ARG A 216 -8.32 -8.18 4.78
C ARG A 216 -7.04 -8.68 4.10
N VAL A 217 -6.44 -7.87 3.23
CA VAL A 217 -5.15 -8.19 2.58
C VAL A 217 -4.04 -8.23 3.61
N TYR A 218 -3.95 -7.25 4.51
CA TYR A 218 -2.98 -7.20 5.59
C TYR A 218 -3.00 -8.49 6.44
N ARG A 219 -4.17 -8.88 6.95
CA ARG A 219 -4.32 -10.11 7.74
C ARG A 219 -3.85 -11.35 6.97
N ARG A 220 -4.13 -11.40 5.67
CA ARG A 220 -3.73 -12.53 4.83
C ARG A 220 -2.22 -12.56 4.62
N LEU A 221 -1.56 -11.41 4.43
CA LEU A 221 -0.10 -11.32 4.30
C LEU A 221 0.60 -11.73 5.60
N MET A 222 0.09 -11.30 6.76
CA MET A 222 0.62 -11.73 8.06
C MET A 222 0.53 -13.26 8.23
N LEU A 223 -0.62 -13.84 7.91
CA LEU A 223 -0.79 -15.30 7.92
C LEU A 223 0.19 -16.01 6.99
N GLU A 224 0.43 -15.50 5.79
CA GLU A 224 1.36 -16.11 4.85
C GLU A 224 2.81 -16.02 5.33
N GLN A 225 3.20 -14.89 5.92
CA GLN A 225 4.50 -14.76 6.56
C GLN A 225 4.66 -15.78 7.69
N ILE A 226 3.71 -15.86 8.62
CA ILE A 226 3.73 -16.84 9.71
C ILE A 226 3.82 -18.25 9.17
N LYS A 227 3.01 -18.64 8.20
CA LYS A 227 3.03 -19.97 7.56
C LYS A 227 4.37 -20.28 6.90
N THR A 228 5.06 -19.29 6.35
CA THR A 228 6.38 -19.45 5.75
C THR A 228 7.45 -19.77 6.80
N PHE A 229 7.38 -19.12 7.96
CA PHE A 229 8.36 -19.29 9.03
C PHE A 229 8.00 -20.39 10.02
N ALA A 230 6.73 -20.74 10.20
CA ALA A 230 6.27 -21.73 11.17
C ALA A 230 6.99 -23.10 11.11
N PRO A 231 7.34 -23.66 9.92
CA PRO A 231 8.12 -24.90 9.88
C PRO A 231 9.62 -24.73 10.17
N LEU A 232 10.09 -23.50 10.40
CA LEU A 232 11.52 -23.18 10.54
C LEU A 232 11.96 -22.98 11.99
N SER A 233 11.04 -22.91 12.94
CA SER A 233 11.33 -22.76 14.37
C SER A 233 10.18 -23.32 15.21
N ASP A 234 10.50 -23.75 16.42
CA ASP A 234 9.55 -24.15 17.46
C ASP A 234 9.10 -22.98 18.33
N GLN A 235 9.63 -21.77 18.09
CA GLN A 235 9.24 -20.55 18.77
C GLN A 235 9.20 -19.39 17.77
N ILE A 236 8.01 -18.85 17.54
CA ILE A 236 7.77 -17.67 16.72
C ILE A 236 7.04 -16.62 17.55
N VAL A 237 7.54 -15.39 17.53
CA VAL A 237 6.91 -14.25 18.15
C VAL A 237 6.56 -13.23 17.06
N VAL A 238 5.29 -12.98 16.87
CA VAL A 238 4.82 -11.89 16.01
C VAL A 238 4.72 -10.63 16.85
N VAL A 239 5.45 -9.60 16.48
CA VAL A 239 5.43 -8.30 17.14
C VAL A 239 4.66 -7.33 16.26
N ALA A 240 3.71 -6.55 16.79
CA ALA A 240 3.03 -5.52 16.05
C ALA A 240 2.88 -4.24 16.86
N VAL A 241 3.25 -3.12 16.26
CA VAL A 241 3.09 -1.75 16.79
C VAL A 241 2.23 -0.92 15.84
N PRO A 242 1.45 0.07 16.34
CA PRO A 242 0.61 0.90 15.48
C PRO A 242 1.45 1.94 14.73
N GLY A 243 1.07 2.21 13.47
CA GLY A 243 1.55 3.33 12.68
C GLY A 243 0.53 4.47 12.63
N ASN A 244 0.90 5.60 12.04
CA ASN A 244 0.01 6.75 11.92
C ASN A 244 -1.00 6.63 10.76
N HIS A 245 -0.78 5.75 9.80
CA HIS A 245 -1.76 5.41 8.76
C HIS A 245 -2.76 4.36 9.24
N ASP A 246 -2.44 3.59 10.26
CA ASP A 246 -3.29 2.53 10.81
C ASP A 246 -4.37 3.04 11.77
N GLU A 247 -4.42 4.34 12.08
CA GLU A 247 -5.40 4.92 13.01
C GLU A 247 -6.83 4.69 12.50
N SER A 248 -7.72 4.23 13.38
CA SER A 248 -9.13 3.99 13.04
C SER A 248 -9.92 5.29 12.96
N GLU A 249 -9.62 6.23 13.85
CA GLU A 249 -10.28 7.53 13.96
C GLU A 249 -9.31 8.60 14.49
N ARG A 250 -9.46 9.80 13.96
CA ARG A 250 -8.75 10.98 14.46
C ARG A 250 -9.72 12.16 14.61
N ALA A 251 -9.85 12.69 15.81
CA ALA A 251 -10.61 13.92 16.07
C ALA A 251 -9.68 15.13 15.92
N GLY A 252 -9.57 15.67 14.71
CA GLY A 252 -8.64 16.74 14.37
C GLY A 252 -7.20 16.27 14.46
N LYS A 253 -6.43 16.76 15.46
CA LYS A 253 -5.04 16.34 15.71
C LYS A 253 -4.90 15.33 16.85
N VAL A 254 -6.01 14.93 17.48
CA VAL A 254 -5.99 14.10 18.67
C VAL A 254 -6.34 12.67 18.32
N VAL A 255 -5.43 11.75 18.61
CA VAL A 255 -5.67 10.30 18.61
C VAL A 255 -6.37 9.96 19.93
N ARG A 256 -7.46 9.23 19.90
CA ARG A 256 -8.21 8.87 21.11
C ARG A 256 -7.50 7.80 21.94
N ARG A 257 -7.03 6.75 21.26
CA ARG A 257 -6.33 5.60 21.88
C ARG A 257 -5.34 5.04 20.88
N TYR A 258 -4.16 4.70 21.32
CA TYR A 258 -3.11 4.17 20.42
C TYR A 258 -3.37 2.73 19.99
N ASP A 259 -4.09 1.95 20.80
CA ASP A 259 -4.48 0.58 20.45
C ASP A 259 -5.72 0.51 19.54
N ASP A 260 -6.42 1.62 19.31
CA ASP A 260 -7.48 1.71 18.30
C ASP A 260 -6.85 1.91 16.90
N SER A 261 -6.22 0.84 16.45
CA SER A 261 -5.36 0.79 15.26
C SER A 261 -5.66 -0.45 14.44
N TRP A 262 -5.79 -0.27 13.14
CA TRP A 262 -6.03 -1.37 12.20
C TRP A 262 -4.84 -2.35 12.14
N ALA A 263 -3.62 -1.91 12.43
CA ALA A 263 -2.48 -2.81 12.56
C ALA A 263 -2.65 -3.76 13.74
N LEU A 264 -3.06 -3.25 14.91
CA LEU A 264 -3.26 -4.07 16.10
C LEU A 264 -4.53 -4.93 16.00
N GLU A 265 -5.60 -4.39 15.43
CA GLU A 265 -6.85 -5.15 15.20
C GLU A 265 -6.58 -6.32 14.24
N GLY A 266 -5.90 -6.07 13.13
CA GLY A 266 -5.56 -7.12 12.17
C GLY A 266 -4.65 -8.19 12.76
N ALA A 267 -3.66 -7.80 13.56
CA ALA A 267 -2.78 -8.74 14.27
C ALA A 267 -3.54 -9.57 15.32
N SER A 268 -4.45 -8.94 16.09
CA SER A 268 -5.32 -9.62 17.06
C SER A 268 -6.22 -10.64 16.37
N ALA A 269 -6.86 -10.28 15.26
CA ALA A 269 -7.70 -11.20 14.51
C ALA A 269 -6.91 -12.40 13.94
N VAL A 270 -5.65 -12.20 13.56
CA VAL A 270 -4.76 -13.30 13.14
C VAL A 270 -4.39 -14.17 14.34
N ALA A 271 -4.09 -13.57 15.50
CA ALA A 271 -3.80 -14.31 16.73
C ALA A 271 -4.99 -15.21 17.13
N ASP A 272 -6.21 -14.67 17.14
CA ASP A 272 -7.44 -15.41 17.45
C ASP A 272 -7.66 -16.57 16.46
N ALA A 273 -7.45 -16.33 15.17
CA ALA A 273 -7.55 -17.36 14.14
C ALA A 273 -6.52 -18.49 14.33
N LEU A 274 -5.29 -18.15 14.71
CA LEU A 274 -4.23 -19.15 14.94
C LEU A 274 -4.43 -19.91 16.24
N ALA A 275 -5.00 -19.30 17.28
CA ALA A 275 -5.35 -19.98 18.51
C ALA A 275 -6.36 -21.14 18.31
N LEU A 276 -7.16 -21.04 17.24
CA LEU A 276 -8.12 -22.08 16.85
C LEU A 276 -7.58 -23.06 15.79
N ALA A 277 -6.40 -22.77 15.22
CA ALA A 277 -5.82 -23.54 14.13
C ALA A 277 -4.77 -24.53 14.66
N PRO A 278 -4.92 -25.85 14.44
CA PRO A 278 -3.93 -26.82 14.90
C PRO A 278 -2.56 -26.61 14.20
N GLY A 279 -1.49 -26.79 14.96
CA GLY A 279 -0.12 -26.73 14.46
C GLY A 279 0.53 -25.34 14.48
N PHE A 280 -0.07 -24.37 15.16
CA PHE A 280 0.47 -23.03 15.40
C PHE A 280 0.70 -22.70 16.89
N ASP A 281 0.66 -23.70 17.77
CA ASP A 281 0.83 -23.53 19.23
C ASP A 281 2.17 -22.89 19.63
N HIS A 282 3.16 -22.94 18.74
CA HIS A 282 4.48 -22.32 18.89
C HIS A 282 4.56 -20.87 18.40
N VAL A 283 3.44 -20.29 17.94
CA VAL A 283 3.34 -18.92 17.50
C VAL A 283 2.64 -18.10 18.57
N SER A 284 3.30 -17.07 19.05
CA SER A 284 2.77 -16.13 20.03
C SER A 284 2.78 -14.70 19.47
N PHE A 285 2.00 -13.81 20.09
CA PHE A 285 1.90 -12.42 19.67
C PHE A 285 2.30 -11.49 20.81
N ALA A 286 3.09 -10.48 20.50
CA ALA A 286 3.41 -9.35 21.34
C ALA A 286 2.85 -8.08 20.66
N LEU A 287 1.75 -7.58 21.19
CA LEU A 287 1.06 -6.39 20.68
C LEU A 287 1.25 -5.24 21.65
N SER A 288 1.33 -4.00 21.16
CA SER A 288 1.42 -2.84 22.04
C SER A 288 0.15 -2.67 22.86
N GLY A 289 0.33 -2.21 24.10
CA GLY A 289 -0.77 -2.01 25.04
C GLY A 289 -1.64 -0.81 24.70
N ARG A 290 -2.68 -0.62 25.50
CA ARG A 290 -3.75 0.37 25.29
C ARG A 290 -3.27 1.79 25.01
N ASP A 291 -2.27 2.24 25.75
CA ASP A 291 -1.76 3.62 25.69
C ASP A 291 -0.29 3.65 25.23
N GLU A 292 0.14 2.59 24.48
CA GLU A 292 1.52 2.38 24.09
C GLU A 292 1.70 2.37 22.56
N LEU A 293 2.68 3.14 22.09
CA LEU A 293 3.15 3.14 20.70
C LEU A 293 4.37 2.25 20.50
N THR A 294 4.83 1.58 21.57
CA THR A 294 6.10 0.86 21.55
C THR A 294 5.98 -0.50 22.25
N ILE A 295 6.89 -1.39 21.90
CA ILE A 295 7.07 -2.68 22.59
C ILE A 295 8.54 -2.82 22.93
N THR A 296 8.84 -3.34 24.13
CA THR A 296 10.19 -3.72 24.52
C THR A 296 10.20 -5.19 24.95
N LEU A 297 11.06 -5.98 24.32
CA LEU A 297 11.22 -7.41 24.58
C LEU A 297 12.69 -7.72 24.88
N ASP A 298 12.94 -8.66 25.79
CA ASP A 298 14.23 -9.30 25.85
C ASP A 298 14.33 -10.36 24.75
N ILE A 299 15.23 -10.17 23.81
CA ILE A 299 15.46 -11.11 22.72
C ILE A 299 16.80 -11.82 22.97
N CYS A 300 16.76 -13.01 23.53
CA CYS A 300 17.95 -13.80 23.82
C CYS A 300 19.01 -12.98 24.56
N GLY A 301 18.63 -12.28 25.65
CA GLY A 301 19.52 -11.46 26.46
C GLY A 301 19.84 -10.08 25.83
N THR A 302 19.08 -9.64 24.85
CA THR A 302 19.24 -8.31 24.22
C THR A 302 17.94 -7.53 24.32
N PRO A 303 17.84 -6.52 25.20
CA PRO A 303 16.67 -5.65 25.30
C PRO A 303 16.44 -4.92 23.96
N THR A 304 15.37 -5.27 23.27
CA THR A 304 15.06 -4.78 21.93
C THR A 304 13.73 -4.05 21.94
N GLY A 305 13.74 -2.83 21.43
CA GLY A 305 12.57 -1.96 21.30
C GLY A 305 12.03 -1.97 19.86
N PHE A 306 10.70 -1.87 19.76
CA PHE A 306 9.99 -1.76 18.48
C PHE A 306 9.04 -0.58 18.54
N ALA A 307 9.06 0.23 17.49
CA ALA A 307 8.18 1.39 17.34
C ALA A 307 7.94 1.62 15.84
N HIS A 308 6.86 2.34 15.48
CA HIS A 308 6.74 2.79 14.11
C HIS A 308 7.73 3.94 13.82
N GLY A 309 7.73 5.01 14.60
CA GLY A 309 8.70 6.11 14.46
C GLY A 309 8.06 7.49 14.27
N HIS A 310 6.78 7.59 13.98
CA HIS A 310 6.08 8.88 13.78
C HIS A 310 6.16 9.81 15.02
N GLN A 311 6.35 9.25 16.22
CA GLN A 311 6.52 9.99 17.47
C GLN A 311 7.93 10.54 17.69
N PHE A 312 8.94 10.15 16.89
CA PHE A 312 10.33 10.55 17.11
C PHE A 312 10.65 11.99 16.70
N GLY A 313 9.79 12.58 15.86
CA GLY A 313 10.12 13.83 15.20
C GLY A 313 11.29 13.65 14.22
N ARG A 314 12.25 14.60 14.26
CA ARG A 314 13.42 14.55 13.35
C ARG A 314 14.62 13.81 13.95
N ASP A 315 14.63 13.57 15.25
CA ASP A 315 15.78 13.04 15.97
C ASP A 315 15.36 11.86 16.86
N PRO A 316 15.46 10.63 16.36
CA PRO A 316 15.09 9.43 17.11
C PRO A 316 15.99 9.21 18.33
N ILE A 317 17.27 9.58 18.25
CA ILE A 317 18.20 9.40 19.39
C ILE A 317 17.85 10.33 20.54
N LYS A 318 17.53 11.57 20.24
CA LYS A 318 17.07 12.53 21.27
C LYS A 318 15.77 12.08 21.91
N TRP A 319 14.80 11.63 21.10
CA TRP A 319 13.55 11.08 21.62
C TRP A 319 13.82 9.87 22.54
N TRP A 320 14.64 8.92 22.10
CA TRP A 320 14.97 7.71 22.85
C TRP A 320 15.74 8.00 24.14
N SER A 321 16.64 8.98 24.11
CA SER A 321 17.32 9.47 25.33
C SER A 321 16.31 10.01 26.34
N GLY A 322 15.29 10.76 25.88
CA GLY A 322 14.19 11.22 26.72
C GLY A 322 13.41 10.07 27.36
N GLN A 323 13.13 9.00 26.62
CA GLN A 323 12.49 7.79 27.12
C GLN A 323 13.34 7.10 28.20
N SER A 324 14.67 7.06 28.00
CA SER A 324 15.60 6.51 28.99
C SER A 324 15.61 7.33 30.28
N HIS A 325 15.65 8.66 30.19
CA HIS A 325 15.58 9.54 31.36
C HIS A 325 14.23 9.47 32.09
N GLY A 326 13.14 9.31 31.29
CA GLY A 326 11.80 9.13 31.83
C GLY A 326 11.52 7.71 32.34
N MET A 327 12.52 6.82 32.35
CA MET A 327 12.43 5.42 32.77
C MET A 327 11.29 4.65 32.09
N GLN A 328 10.97 5.01 30.84
CA GLN A 328 9.99 4.30 30.06
C GLN A 328 10.56 2.95 29.58
N PRO A 329 9.73 1.91 29.40
CA PRO A 329 10.22 0.59 29.01
C PRO A 329 11.13 0.61 27.77
N ILE A 330 10.77 1.35 26.74
CA ILE A 330 11.56 1.49 25.51
C ILE A 330 12.93 2.14 25.75
N GLY A 331 13.05 2.92 26.81
CA GLY A 331 14.31 3.54 27.23
C GLY A 331 15.35 2.53 27.72
N SER A 332 14.95 1.33 28.14
CA SER A 332 15.86 0.26 28.56
C SER A 332 16.45 -0.53 27.38
N ALA A 333 15.86 -0.45 26.19
CA ALA A 333 16.34 -1.16 25.02
C ALA A 333 17.77 -0.73 24.64
N THR A 334 18.55 -1.69 24.13
CA THR A 334 19.89 -1.47 23.56
C THR A 334 19.85 -1.48 22.02
N LEU A 335 18.83 -2.09 21.45
CA LEU A 335 18.50 -2.03 20.03
C LEU A 335 17.08 -1.46 19.89
N LEU A 336 16.90 -0.40 19.10
CA LEU A 336 15.60 0.18 18.74
C LEU A 336 15.36 0.00 17.24
N CYS A 337 14.32 -0.75 16.88
CA CYS A 337 13.89 -0.97 15.51
C CYS A 337 12.68 -0.10 15.20
N ALA A 338 12.72 0.62 14.07
CA ALA A 338 11.66 1.52 13.64
C ALA A 338 11.47 1.54 12.11
N ALA A 339 10.38 2.18 11.65
CA ALA A 339 9.98 2.36 10.25
C ALA A 339 9.71 3.85 9.95
N HIS A 340 8.60 4.20 9.30
CA HIS A 340 8.03 5.54 9.11
C HIS A 340 8.72 6.42 8.04
N LEU A 341 10.03 6.51 8.01
CA LEU A 341 10.74 7.42 7.08
C LEU A 341 11.19 6.72 5.80
N HIS A 342 10.76 5.49 5.57
CA HIS A 342 10.87 4.74 4.31
C HIS A 342 12.29 4.54 3.78
N HIS A 343 13.34 4.69 4.61
CA HIS A 343 14.74 4.46 4.20
C HIS A 343 15.54 3.76 5.29
N LEU A 344 16.56 3.02 4.89
CA LEU A 344 17.47 2.40 5.84
C LEU A 344 18.31 3.46 6.54
N ARG A 345 18.28 3.44 7.87
CA ARG A 345 19.18 4.23 8.71
C ARG A 345 19.67 3.39 9.87
N ILE A 346 20.98 3.28 10.01
CA ILE A 346 21.62 2.68 11.18
C ILE A 346 22.39 3.76 11.89
N GLU A 347 22.13 3.90 13.18
CA GLU A 347 22.82 4.90 14.00
C GLU A 347 23.19 4.29 15.34
N GLN A 348 24.36 4.63 15.85
CA GLN A 348 24.87 4.18 17.14
C GLN A 348 25.08 5.36 18.06
N SER A 349 24.60 5.24 19.29
CA SER A 349 24.79 6.24 20.35
C SER A 349 25.22 5.53 21.63
N GLY A 350 26.52 5.57 21.95
CA GLY A 350 27.09 4.77 23.02
C GLY A 350 26.88 3.27 22.78
N ALA A 351 26.32 2.59 23.78
CA ALA A 351 26.00 1.16 23.70
C ALA A 351 24.65 0.86 23.02
N LYS A 352 23.93 1.88 22.56
CA LYS A 352 22.60 1.75 21.95
C LYS A 352 22.68 1.85 20.43
N SER A 353 21.91 1.02 19.74
CA SER A 353 21.81 1.01 18.28
C SER A 353 20.38 1.30 17.84
N PHE A 354 20.21 2.21 16.90
CA PHE A 354 18.97 2.50 16.23
C PHE A 354 18.98 1.90 14.80
N CYS A 355 17.94 1.18 14.44
CA CYS A 355 17.76 0.59 13.14
C CYS A 355 16.39 0.99 12.58
N GLN A 356 16.39 1.90 11.61
CA GLN A 356 15.21 2.24 10.81
C GLN A 356 15.21 1.44 9.52
N ILE A 357 14.07 0.90 9.14
CA ILE A 357 13.93 0.05 7.94
C ILE A 357 13.40 0.86 6.75
N PRO A 358 13.67 0.41 5.50
CA PRO A 358 12.97 0.93 4.33
C PRO A 358 11.50 0.47 4.33
N SER A 359 10.68 1.14 3.52
CA SER A 359 9.29 0.74 3.30
C SER A 359 9.16 -0.52 2.46
N LEU A 360 7.97 -1.07 2.41
CA LEU A 360 7.57 -2.13 1.49
C LEU A 360 6.61 -1.64 0.40
N ASP A 361 6.15 -0.40 0.47
CA ASP A 361 5.35 0.23 -0.58
C ASP A 361 6.14 0.50 -1.87
N GLY A 362 5.46 0.86 -2.95
CA GLY A 362 6.05 1.14 -4.27
C GLY A 362 6.74 2.49 -4.40
N GLY A 363 6.97 3.18 -3.26
CA GLY A 363 7.55 4.52 -3.22
C GLY A 363 6.50 5.63 -3.22
N SER A 364 6.95 6.87 -3.14
CA SER A 364 6.09 8.06 -3.13
C SER A 364 6.58 9.10 -4.13
N THR A 365 5.78 9.31 -5.16
CA THR A 365 6.03 10.34 -6.17
C THR A 365 6.16 11.73 -5.53
N TRP A 366 5.29 12.04 -4.57
CA TRP A 366 5.33 13.29 -3.82
C TRP A 366 6.64 13.45 -3.03
N TRP A 367 7.09 12.39 -2.33
CA TRP A 367 8.33 12.42 -1.55
C TRP A 367 9.55 12.63 -2.45
N ARG A 368 9.63 11.88 -3.56
CA ARG A 368 10.69 11.98 -4.55
C ARG A 368 10.81 13.40 -5.11
N HIS A 369 9.69 14.02 -5.50
CA HIS A 369 9.71 15.39 -6.02
C HIS A 369 10.06 16.42 -4.95
N ARG A 370 9.64 16.20 -3.70
CA ARG A 370 9.91 17.13 -2.60
C ARG A 370 11.34 17.08 -2.10
N THR A 371 11.97 15.90 -2.07
CA THR A 371 13.26 15.68 -1.40
C THR A 371 14.38 15.32 -2.36
N GLY A 372 14.08 14.90 -3.59
CA GLY A 372 15.02 14.30 -4.52
C GLY A 372 15.50 12.91 -4.10
N GLN A 373 14.87 12.31 -3.07
CA GLN A 373 15.22 11.02 -2.51
C GLN A 373 14.20 9.97 -2.89
N ASP A 374 14.70 8.79 -3.25
CA ASP A 374 13.93 7.58 -3.42
C ASP A 374 14.73 6.43 -2.81
N SER A 375 14.10 5.63 -1.98
CA SER A 375 14.76 4.53 -1.28
C SER A 375 14.22 3.20 -1.81
N PRO A 376 15.10 2.27 -2.18
CA PRO A 376 14.66 0.94 -2.60
C PRO A 376 13.83 0.28 -1.50
N PRO A 377 12.66 -0.27 -1.82
CA PRO A 377 11.84 -0.98 -0.85
C PRO A 377 12.49 -2.29 -0.43
N GLY A 378 12.33 -2.67 0.84
CA GLY A 378 12.94 -3.89 1.35
C GLY A 378 12.42 -4.33 2.70
N MET A 379 12.59 -5.62 2.96
CA MET A 379 12.40 -6.25 4.27
C MET A 379 13.76 -6.43 4.93
N VAL A 380 13.87 -6.10 6.20
CA VAL A 380 15.14 -6.22 6.92
C VAL A 380 15.17 -7.50 7.74
N SER A 381 16.29 -8.21 7.73
CA SER A 381 16.57 -9.28 8.68
C SER A 381 17.85 -9.01 9.46
N LEU A 382 17.89 -9.43 10.70
CA LEU A 382 19.08 -9.37 11.55
C LEU A 382 19.07 -10.53 12.56
N VAL A 383 20.23 -10.80 13.14
CA VAL A 383 20.41 -11.76 14.23
C VAL A 383 20.59 -11.01 15.53
N VAL A 384 19.80 -11.34 16.55
CA VAL A 384 19.81 -10.66 17.86
C VAL A 384 20.06 -11.70 18.96
N GLY A 385 20.90 -11.36 19.93
CA GLY A 385 21.13 -12.18 21.12
C GLY A 385 22.50 -11.94 21.74
N GLY A 386 22.65 -12.31 23.01
CA GLY A 386 23.89 -12.14 23.77
C GLY A 386 24.31 -10.67 23.94
N GLY A 387 23.36 -9.76 24.10
CA GLY A 387 23.60 -8.32 24.26
C GLY A 387 23.97 -7.58 22.95
N ALA A 388 23.88 -8.23 21.79
CA ALA A 388 24.31 -7.67 20.51
C ALA A 388 23.35 -8.02 19.35
N TRP A 389 23.58 -7.38 18.21
CA TRP A 389 22.94 -7.72 16.94
C TRP A 389 24.00 -7.84 15.82
N THR A 390 23.75 -8.68 14.83
CA THR A 390 24.66 -8.96 13.70
C THR A 390 23.87 -9.33 12.45
N ASP A 391 24.57 -9.61 11.37
CA ASP A 391 24.05 -10.22 10.14
C ASP A 391 22.86 -9.47 9.52
N LEU A 392 22.83 -8.12 9.66
CA LEU A 392 21.80 -7.30 9.05
C LEU A 392 21.84 -7.43 7.52
N ALA A 393 20.68 -7.64 6.93
CA ALA A 393 20.49 -7.65 5.49
C ALA A 393 19.18 -6.93 5.13
N VAL A 394 19.21 -6.15 4.04
CA VAL A 394 18.01 -5.64 3.35
C VAL A 394 17.76 -6.57 2.17
N LEU A 395 16.57 -7.12 2.10
CA LEU A 395 16.18 -8.16 1.14
C LEU A 395 15.07 -7.66 0.22
#